data_07b9fedb63d6745335a6a74e8195d20c
#
_entry.id   07b9fedb63d6745335a6a74e8195d20c
#
_cell.length_a   1.000
_cell.length_b   1.000
_cell.length_c   1.000
_cell.angle_alpha   90.00
_cell.angle_beta   90.00
_cell.angle_gamma   90.00
#
_symmetry.space_group_name_H-M   'P 1'
#
loop_
_entity.id
_entity.type
_entity.pdbx_description
1 polymer ?
#
loop_
_entity_poly.entity_id
_entity_poly.type
_entity_poly.pdbx_seq_one_letter_code
_entity_poly.pdbx_strand_id
1 'polypeptide(L)' 'MPKFVIDVMLKPDIHDPQGEAIARACRRLGFGQVTGVRQGKRFEIELTEPAPQERIAELAAELLANPVIEEFFIEPG' A
#
# COMPACT_ATOMS: atom_id res chain seq x y z
N MET A 1 17.31 -4.97 15.10
CA MET A 1 17.27 -3.66 14.42
C MET A 1 15.83 -3.21 14.34
N PRO A 2 15.53 -1.96 14.70
CA PRO A 2 14.17 -1.47 14.56
C PRO A 2 13.73 -1.49 13.08
N LYS A 3 12.46 -1.79 12.87
CA LYS A 3 11.91 -1.89 11.54
C LYS A 3 10.45 -1.43 11.55
N PHE A 4 10.04 -0.75 10.48
CA PHE A 4 8.65 -0.41 10.23
C PHE A 4 8.21 -0.96 8.89
N VAL A 5 6.96 -1.35 8.80
CA VAL A 5 6.33 -1.75 7.55
C VAL A 5 5.27 -0.70 7.21
N ILE A 6 5.31 -0.20 5.98
CA ILE A 6 4.34 0.79 5.52
C ILE A 6 3.65 0.23 4.29
N ASP A 7 2.33 0.08 4.38
CA ASP A 7 1.49 -0.33 3.25
C ASP A 7 0.85 0.91 2.65
N VAL A 8 0.97 1.06 1.33
CA VAL A 8 0.41 2.19 0.59
C VAL A 8 -0.63 1.67 -0.38
N MET A 9 -1.84 2.21 -0.30
CA MET A 9 -2.96 1.82 -1.15
C MET A 9 -3.61 3.07 -1.75
N LEU A 10 -4.17 2.93 -2.95
CA LEU A 10 -5.04 3.98 -3.47
C LEU A 10 -6.25 4.14 -2.54
N LYS A 11 -6.72 5.36 -2.36
CA LYS A 11 -7.93 5.61 -1.59
C LYS A 11 -9.10 4.85 -2.22
N PRO A 12 -10.08 4.41 -1.40
CA PRO A 12 -11.17 3.56 -1.90
C PRO A 12 -11.95 4.12 -3.09
N ASP A 13 -12.05 5.44 -3.20
CA ASP A 13 -12.78 6.11 -4.27
C ASP A 13 -11.94 6.37 -5.52
N ILE A 14 -10.65 6.05 -5.47
CA ILE A 14 -9.76 6.24 -6.61
C ILE A 14 -9.73 4.95 -7.44
N HIS A 15 -9.93 5.10 -8.74
CA HIS A 15 -9.91 3.98 -9.68
C HIS A 15 -8.52 3.34 -9.74
N ASP A 16 -8.48 2.01 -9.74
CA ASP A 16 -7.24 1.23 -9.80
C ASP A 16 -7.22 0.41 -11.09
N PRO A 17 -6.66 0.96 -12.18
CA PRO A 17 -6.67 0.26 -13.48
C PRO A 17 -5.89 -1.05 -13.47
N GLN A 18 -4.80 -1.12 -12.69
CA GLN A 18 -4.03 -2.37 -12.59
C GLN A 18 -4.80 -3.44 -11.84
N GLY A 19 -5.44 -3.07 -10.73
CA GLY A 19 -6.28 -3.99 -9.98
C GLY A 19 -7.43 -4.51 -10.82
N GLU A 20 -8.04 -3.63 -11.60
CA GLU A 20 -9.14 -4.02 -12.50
C GLU A 20 -8.67 -4.99 -13.58
N ALA A 21 -7.50 -4.75 -14.16
CA ALA A 21 -6.91 -5.65 -15.15
C ALA A 21 -6.63 -7.03 -14.54
N ILE A 22 -6.14 -7.07 -13.31
CA ILE A 22 -5.89 -8.33 -12.61
C ILE A 22 -7.21 -9.05 -12.35
N ALA A 23 -8.25 -8.34 -11.95
CA ALA A 23 -9.57 -8.95 -11.73
C ALA A 23 -10.11 -9.59 -13.00
N ARG A 24 -9.97 -8.91 -14.15
CA ARG A 24 -10.38 -9.48 -15.43
C ARG A 24 -9.58 -10.74 -15.78
N ALA A 25 -8.28 -10.70 -15.51
CA ALA A 25 -7.42 -11.87 -15.75
C ALA A 25 -7.83 -13.06 -14.86
N CYS A 26 -8.17 -12.79 -13.59
CA CYS A 26 -8.66 -13.83 -12.70
C CYS A 26 -9.90 -14.51 -13.27
N ARG A 27 -10.85 -13.72 -13.76
CA ARG A 27 -12.07 -14.27 -14.34
C ARG A 27 -11.79 -15.11 -15.58
N ARG A 28 -10.85 -14.67 -16.43
CA ARG A 28 -10.45 -15.45 -17.61
C ARG A 28 -9.82 -16.79 -17.23
N LEU A 29 -9.16 -16.84 -16.07
CA LEU A 29 -8.54 -18.07 -15.59
C LEU A 29 -9.51 -19.01 -14.87
N GLY A 30 -10.77 -18.66 -14.82
CA GLY A 30 -11.80 -19.50 -14.22
C GLY A 30 -12.22 -19.09 -12.81
N PHE A 31 -11.72 -17.98 -12.29
CA PHE A 31 -12.11 -17.48 -10.99
C PHE A 31 -13.24 -16.45 -11.14
N GLY A 32 -14.39 -16.92 -11.60
CA GLY A 32 -15.52 -16.05 -11.92
C GLY A 32 -16.12 -15.31 -10.73
N GLN A 33 -15.82 -15.77 -9.51
CA GLN A 33 -16.30 -15.12 -8.28
C GLN A 33 -15.50 -13.89 -7.89
N VAL A 34 -14.38 -13.61 -8.57
CA VAL A 34 -13.57 -12.42 -8.27
C VAL A 34 -14.30 -11.19 -8.81
N THR A 35 -14.70 -10.29 -7.90
CA THR A 35 -15.42 -9.06 -8.26
C THR A 35 -14.52 -7.85 -8.30
N GLY A 36 -13.37 -7.89 -7.60
CA GLY A 36 -12.45 -6.77 -7.60
C GLY A 36 -11.11 -7.15 -7.04
N VAL A 37 -10.09 -6.41 -7.47
CA VAL A 37 -8.74 -6.54 -6.96
C VAL A 37 -8.19 -5.14 -6.72
N ARG A 38 -7.57 -4.92 -5.58
CA ARG A 38 -6.90 -3.67 -5.25
C ARG A 38 -5.42 -3.96 -5.10
N GLN A 39 -4.59 -3.15 -5.72
CA GLN A 39 -3.14 -3.30 -5.70
C GLN A 39 -2.52 -2.17 -4.90
N GLY A 40 -1.48 -2.47 -4.17
CA GLY A 40 -0.75 -1.48 -3.39
C GLY A 40 0.72 -1.81 -3.32
N LYS A 41 1.43 -1.06 -2.48
CA LYS A 41 2.88 -1.20 -2.29
C LYS A 41 3.16 -1.43 -0.81
N ARG A 42 4.20 -2.19 -0.54
CA ARG A 42 4.67 -2.39 0.84
C ARG A 42 6.14 -2.00 0.92
N PHE A 43 6.46 -1.18 1.91
CA PHE A 43 7.83 -0.76 2.19
C PHE A 43 8.25 -1.31 3.54
N GLU A 44 9.42 -1.91 3.59
CA GLU A 44 10.06 -2.33 4.84
C GLU A 44 11.22 -1.39 5.09
N ILE A 45 11.16 -0.67 6.20
CA ILE A 45 12.18 0.32 6.53
C ILE A 45 12.95 -0.16 7.76
N GLU A 46 14.25 -0.34 7.59
CA GLU A 46 15.13 -0.72 8.67
C GLU A 46 15.85 0.51 9.19
N LEU A 47 15.94 0.62 10.51
CA LEU A 47 16.55 1.77 11.16
C LEU A 47 17.75 1.31 11.98
N THR A 48 18.76 2.17 12.10
CA THR A 48 19.89 1.89 12.96
C THR A 48 19.55 2.10 14.43
N GLU A 49 18.54 2.91 14.71
CA GLU A 49 18.06 3.17 16.06
C GLU A 49 16.56 3.45 16.02
N PRO A 50 15.86 3.30 17.17
CA PRO A 50 14.42 3.55 17.18
C PRO A 50 14.07 4.99 16.80
N ALA A 51 12.94 5.15 16.13
CA ALA A 51 12.38 6.46 15.79
C ALA A 51 10.89 6.46 16.16
N PRO A 52 10.35 7.62 16.54
CA PRO A 52 8.92 7.69 16.85
C PRO A 52 8.07 7.51 15.58
N GLN A 53 6.89 6.95 15.77
CA GLN A 53 6.01 6.67 14.65
C GLN A 53 5.65 7.92 13.86
N GLU A 54 5.58 9.08 14.53
CA GLU A 54 5.28 10.35 13.86
C GLU A 54 6.32 10.70 12.80
N ARG A 55 7.58 10.37 13.06
CA ARG A 55 8.64 10.63 12.08
C ARG A 55 8.51 9.70 10.88
N ILE A 56 8.11 8.45 11.13
CA ILE A 56 7.86 7.49 10.05
C ILE A 56 6.67 7.94 9.21
N ALA A 57 5.63 8.48 9.85
CA ALA A 57 4.47 9.01 9.14
C ALA A 57 4.85 10.19 8.24
N GLU A 58 5.73 11.08 8.70
CA GLU A 58 6.22 12.17 7.85
C GLU A 58 6.95 11.64 6.64
N LEU A 59 7.81 10.65 6.83
CA LEU A 59 8.54 10.01 5.74
C LEU A 59 7.57 9.40 4.71
N ALA A 60 6.57 8.70 5.19
CA ALA A 60 5.59 8.06 4.33
C ALA A 60 4.82 9.10 3.51
N ALA A 61 4.38 10.17 4.15
CA ALA A 61 3.60 11.21 3.48
C ALA A 61 4.42 11.99 2.45
N GLU A 62 5.70 12.22 2.74
CA GLU A 62 6.54 13.03 1.86
C GLU A 62 7.16 12.24 0.72
N LEU A 63 7.45 10.97 0.93
CA LEU A 63 8.28 10.21 0.00
C LEU A 63 7.59 8.98 -0.57
N LEU A 64 6.80 8.27 0.21
CA LEU A 64 6.32 6.95 -0.18
C LEU A 64 4.91 6.96 -0.75
N ALA A 65 4.07 7.88 -0.32
CA ALA A 65 2.68 7.94 -0.74
C ALA A 65 2.35 9.32 -1.31
N ASN A 66 1.45 9.33 -2.29
CA ASN A 66 0.88 10.59 -2.79
C ASN A 66 -0.40 10.84 -1.98
N PRO A 67 -0.40 11.79 -1.02
CA PRO A 67 -1.54 11.95 -0.09
C PRO A 67 -2.84 12.40 -0.77
N VAL A 68 -2.78 12.84 -2.02
CA VAL A 68 -3.98 13.23 -2.76
C VAL A 68 -4.80 12.00 -3.16
N ILE A 69 -4.13 10.93 -3.60
CA ILE A 69 -4.79 9.74 -4.14
C ILE A 69 -4.51 8.46 -3.35
N GLU A 70 -3.54 8.49 -2.44
CA GLU A 70 -3.13 7.30 -1.69
C GLU A 70 -3.26 7.51 -0.20
N GLU A 71 -3.39 6.42 0.52
CA GLU A 71 -3.34 6.38 1.97
C GLU A 71 -2.30 5.36 2.39
N PHE A 72 -1.81 5.47 3.61
CA PHE A 72 -0.79 4.54 4.09
C PHE A 72 -1.12 4.06 5.50
N PHE A 73 -0.59 2.88 5.81
CA PHE A 73 -0.78 2.23 7.10
C PHE A 73 0.58 1.82 7.63
N ILE A 74 0.88 2.16 8.86
CA ILE A 74 2.18 1.90 9.48
C ILE A 74 2.04 0.80 10.50
N GLU A 75 2.92 -0.21 10.41
CA GLU A 75 3.03 -1.27 11.40
C GLU A 75 4.47 -1.35 11.88
N PRO A 76 4.69 -1.54 13.20
CA PRO A 76 6.02 -1.87 13.69
C PRO A 76 6.44 -3.22 13.11
N GLY A 77 7.64 -3.27 12.59
CA GLY A 77 8.15 -4.48 11.94
C GLY A 77 8.72 -5.51 12.88
#